data_5b4d164c05880d399ebe95b2f31dbb0a
#
_entry.id   5b4d164c05880d399ebe95b2f31dbb0a
#
_cell.length_a   1.000
_cell.length_b   1.000
_cell.length_c   1.000
_cell.angle_alpha   90.00
_cell.angle_beta   90.00
_cell.angle_gamma   90.00
#
_symmetry.space_group_name_H-M   'P 1'
#
loop_
_entity.id
_entity.type
_entity.pdbx_description
1 polymer ?
#
loop_
_entity_poly.entity_id
_entity_poly.type
_entity_poly.pdbx_seq_one_letter_code
_entity_poly.pdbx_strand_id
1 'polypeptide(L)'
;MNRIICLCAICVLLIPPVSAQTRQQWRDSVEVLNRELRQHPDDVHLRLLKAEANVNLEEWDYALAEYGRILRADERNLAALFFRAYVHEKQRHYAEAKADYDAFLAIEPLHLEARLGLAHVLQKMGKKKDVIDELNHIVQMFPDSADAYAARAAFETEQQQYEVAAYDWGEAARIRPGNVDYTISKVDVLLRLGRKLEAREALDSLASKGMPRGVLKEWYDRTK
;
A
#
# COMPACT_ATOMS: atom_id res chain seq x y z
N MET A 1 -58.05 3.72 -34.50
CA MET A 1 -56.93 2.75 -34.46
C MET A 1 -55.84 3.33 -33.52
N ASN A 2 -55.92 2.99 -32.24
CA ASN A 2 -55.01 3.49 -31.20
C ASN A 2 -53.79 2.60 -31.12
N ARG A 3 -52.59 3.18 -31.38
CA ARG A 3 -51.33 2.55 -31.08
C ARG A 3 -50.98 2.82 -29.61
N ILE A 4 -51.08 1.78 -28.78
CA ILE A 4 -50.57 1.77 -27.42
C ILE A 4 -49.05 1.58 -27.49
N ILE A 5 -48.30 2.61 -27.14
CA ILE A 5 -46.85 2.53 -26.96
C ILE A 5 -46.61 2.04 -25.52
N CYS A 6 -46.20 0.79 -25.41
CA CYS A 6 -45.76 0.21 -24.14
C CYS A 6 -44.38 0.74 -23.79
N LEU A 7 -44.31 1.72 -22.90
CA LEU A 7 -43.05 2.16 -22.29
C LEU A 7 -42.63 1.11 -21.26
N CYS A 8 -41.77 0.18 -21.64
CA CYS A 8 -41.03 -0.63 -20.67
C CYS A 8 -40.02 0.27 -19.95
N ALA A 9 -40.41 0.73 -18.77
CA ALA A 9 -39.46 1.34 -17.83
C ALA A 9 -38.49 0.25 -17.35
N ILE A 10 -37.28 0.26 -17.91
CA ILE A 10 -36.16 -0.52 -17.39
C ILE A 10 -35.75 0.16 -16.08
N CYS A 11 -36.27 -0.37 -14.95
CA CYS A 11 -35.71 -0.11 -13.63
C CYS A 11 -34.30 -0.69 -13.58
N VAL A 12 -33.29 0.08 -13.98
CA VAL A 12 -31.90 -0.20 -13.62
C VAL A 12 -31.83 0.00 -12.12
N LEU A 13 -31.94 -1.09 -11.36
CA LEU A 13 -31.54 -1.12 -9.97
C LEU A 13 -30.06 -0.78 -9.93
N LEU A 14 -29.75 0.50 -9.67
CA LEU A 14 -28.44 0.95 -9.26
C LEU A 14 -28.15 0.28 -7.92
N ILE A 15 -27.54 -0.91 -7.97
CA ILE A 15 -26.86 -1.47 -6.80
C ILE A 15 -25.73 -0.48 -6.53
N PRO A 16 -25.75 0.26 -5.41
CA PRO A 16 -24.60 1.10 -5.10
C PRO A 16 -23.38 0.17 -4.99
N PRO A 17 -22.21 0.56 -5.51
CA PRO A 17 -21.00 -0.17 -5.25
C PRO A 17 -20.90 -0.36 -3.73
N VAL A 18 -20.36 -1.51 -3.27
CA VAL A 18 -20.01 -1.71 -1.85
C VAL A 18 -19.15 -0.52 -1.49
N SER A 19 -19.78 0.52 -0.93
CA SER A 19 -19.17 1.82 -0.82
C SER A 19 -18.22 1.81 0.36
N ALA A 20 -17.00 2.22 0.13
CA ALA A 20 -16.20 2.86 1.16
C ALA A 20 -17.14 3.76 1.99
N GLN A 21 -17.08 3.65 3.32
CA GLN A 21 -17.91 4.46 4.21
C GLN A 21 -17.76 5.94 3.82
N THR A 22 -18.87 6.66 3.71
CA THR A 22 -18.83 8.08 3.40
C THR A 22 -18.20 8.84 4.56
N ARG A 23 -17.68 10.03 4.30
CA ARG A 23 -17.12 10.90 5.35
C ARG A 23 -18.12 11.16 6.48
N GLN A 24 -19.44 11.25 6.16
CA GLN A 24 -20.49 11.41 7.16
C GLN A 24 -20.63 10.15 8.03
N GLN A 25 -20.61 8.96 7.45
CA GLN A 25 -20.68 7.72 8.23
C GLN A 25 -19.51 7.57 9.20
N TRP A 26 -18.30 8.00 8.82
CA TRP A 26 -17.17 8.02 9.74
C TRP A 26 -17.36 9.01 10.90
N ARG A 27 -17.92 10.21 10.65
CA ARG A 27 -18.27 11.16 11.71
C ARG A 27 -19.32 10.60 12.67
N ASP A 28 -20.36 9.98 12.13
CA ASP A 28 -21.41 9.33 12.94
C ASP A 28 -20.80 8.22 13.82
N SER A 29 -19.85 7.44 13.25
CA SER A 29 -19.09 6.43 14.00
C SER A 29 -18.31 7.06 15.16
N VAL A 30 -17.61 8.17 14.93
CA VAL A 30 -16.85 8.88 15.99
C VAL A 30 -17.80 9.34 17.11
N GLU A 31 -19.00 9.84 16.79
CA GLU A 31 -19.99 10.26 17.80
C GLU A 31 -20.47 9.07 18.65
N VAL A 32 -20.77 7.94 18.01
CA VAL A 32 -21.14 6.70 18.72
C VAL A 32 -20.01 6.25 19.64
N LEU A 33 -18.79 6.13 19.10
CA LEU A 33 -17.61 5.70 19.84
C LEU A 33 -17.28 6.64 21.02
N ASN A 34 -17.51 7.94 20.86
CA ASN A 34 -17.37 8.90 21.96
C ASN A 34 -18.38 8.65 23.10
N ARG A 35 -19.62 8.22 22.77
CA ARG A 35 -20.61 7.86 23.80
C ARG A 35 -20.24 6.59 24.54
N GLU A 36 -19.83 5.55 23.82
CA GLU A 36 -19.39 4.28 24.40
C GLU A 36 -18.15 4.47 25.27
N LEU A 37 -17.16 5.24 24.82
CA LEU A 37 -15.95 5.54 25.59
C LEU A 37 -16.19 6.37 26.85
N ARG A 38 -17.34 7.06 27.00
CA ARG A 38 -17.73 7.67 28.27
C ARG A 38 -18.16 6.64 29.32
N GLN A 39 -18.70 5.50 28.87
CA GLN A 39 -19.12 4.41 29.74
C GLN A 39 -17.96 3.42 30.00
N HIS A 40 -17.11 3.24 29.00
CA HIS A 40 -15.98 2.30 28.99
C HIS A 40 -14.67 3.02 28.62
N PRO A 41 -14.16 3.92 29.49
CA PRO A 41 -13.06 4.83 29.14
C PRO A 41 -11.74 4.12 28.82
N ASP A 42 -11.52 2.92 29.31
CA ASP A 42 -10.29 2.16 29.15
C ASP A 42 -10.41 1.05 28.09
N ASP A 43 -11.52 0.98 27.35
CA ASP A 43 -11.72 -0.01 26.30
C ASP A 43 -10.81 0.29 25.10
N VAL A 44 -9.79 -0.55 24.95
CA VAL A 44 -8.77 -0.46 23.89
C VAL A 44 -9.40 -0.66 22.51
N HIS A 45 -10.36 -1.57 22.37
CA HIS A 45 -11.00 -1.84 21.10
C HIS A 45 -11.80 -0.64 20.60
N LEU A 46 -12.59 -0.02 21.47
CA LEU A 46 -13.33 1.22 21.13
C LEU A 46 -12.37 2.36 20.73
N ARG A 47 -11.22 2.47 21.39
CA ARG A 47 -10.20 3.45 21.06
C ARG A 47 -9.57 3.19 19.69
N LEU A 48 -9.27 1.93 19.37
CA LEU A 48 -8.73 1.55 18.05
C LEU A 48 -9.74 1.89 16.94
N LEU A 49 -11.02 1.54 17.11
CA LEU A 49 -12.07 1.88 16.15
C LEU A 49 -12.23 3.39 15.98
N LYS A 50 -12.14 4.16 17.06
CA LYS A 50 -12.21 5.62 16.99
C LYS A 50 -11.00 6.21 16.29
N ALA A 51 -9.81 5.69 16.56
CA ALA A 51 -8.59 6.11 15.87
C ALA A 51 -8.67 5.81 14.36
N GLU A 52 -9.17 4.63 13.97
CA GLU A 52 -9.41 4.25 12.59
C GLU A 52 -10.40 5.21 11.90
N ALA A 53 -11.52 5.56 12.57
CA ALA A 53 -12.48 6.51 12.04
C ALA A 53 -11.84 7.89 11.81
N ASN A 54 -11.01 8.36 12.75
CA ASN A 54 -10.27 9.61 12.61
C ASN A 54 -9.24 9.55 11.46
N VAL A 55 -8.56 8.40 11.26
CA VAL A 55 -7.66 8.18 10.11
C VAL A 55 -8.42 8.32 8.80
N ASN A 56 -9.61 7.72 8.68
CA ASN A 56 -10.43 7.80 7.47
C ASN A 56 -11.02 9.21 7.24
N LEU A 57 -11.13 10.02 8.29
CA LEU A 57 -11.50 11.43 8.21
C LEU A 57 -10.30 12.35 7.92
N GLU A 58 -9.07 11.80 7.91
CA GLU A 58 -7.80 12.56 7.86
C GLU A 58 -7.61 13.48 9.09
N GLU A 59 -8.29 13.16 10.19
CA GLU A 59 -8.18 13.86 11.46
C GLU A 59 -7.01 13.28 12.28
N TRP A 60 -5.79 13.46 11.74
CA TRP A 60 -4.57 12.80 12.19
C TRP A 60 -4.26 13.00 13.68
N ASP A 61 -4.42 14.21 14.20
CA ASP A 61 -4.11 14.53 15.59
C ASP A 61 -5.04 13.81 16.57
N TYR A 62 -6.32 13.65 16.20
CA TYR A 62 -7.26 12.87 17.00
C TYR A 62 -6.91 11.38 16.97
N ALA A 63 -6.49 10.85 15.82
CA ALA A 63 -6.01 9.47 15.74
C ALA A 63 -4.78 9.25 16.61
N LEU A 64 -3.77 10.12 16.52
CA LEU A 64 -2.55 10.07 17.35
C LEU A 64 -2.88 10.13 18.84
N ALA A 65 -3.86 10.95 19.24
CA ALA A 65 -4.28 11.06 20.63
C ALA A 65 -4.84 9.73 21.17
N GLU A 66 -5.66 9.02 20.36
CA GLU A 66 -6.20 7.73 20.77
C GLU A 66 -5.11 6.64 20.83
N TYR A 67 -4.24 6.52 19.80
CA TYR A 67 -3.11 5.59 19.85
C TYR A 67 -2.16 5.89 21.02
N GLY A 68 -1.91 7.18 21.29
CA GLY A 68 -1.11 7.60 22.44
C GLY A 68 -1.72 7.23 23.78
N ARG A 69 -3.07 7.21 23.92
CA ARG A 69 -3.73 6.73 25.14
C ARG A 69 -3.57 5.23 25.31
N ILE A 70 -3.73 4.45 24.23
CA ILE A 70 -3.52 3.01 24.25
C ILE A 70 -2.09 2.69 24.68
N LEU A 71 -1.09 3.34 24.05
CA LEU A 71 0.32 3.05 24.31
C LEU A 71 0.81 3.54 25.68
N ARG A 72 0.12 4.48 26.33
CA ARG A 72 0.39 4.80 27.75
C ARG A 72 -0.07 3.72 28.71
N ALA A 73 -1.11 2.96 28.36
CA ALA A 73 -1.60 1.84 29.16
C ALA A 73 -0.85 0.53 28.84
N ASP A 74 -0.54 0.32 27.56
CA ASP A 74 0.20 -0.85 27.05
C ASP A 74 1.15 -0.40 25.93
N GLU A 75 2.41 -0.15 26.29
CA GLU A 75 3.46 0.30 25.37
C GLU A 75 3.79 -0.72 24.26
N ARG A 76 3.36 -1.97 24.43
CA ARG A 76 3.57 -3.08 23.50
C ARG A 76 2.35 -3.38 22.63
N ASN A 77 1.32 -2.55 22.63
CA ASN A 77 0.15 -2.76 21.82
C ASN A 77 0.49 -2.63 20.32
N LEU A 78 0.56 -3.77 19.64
CA LEU A 78 0.99 -3.87 18.24
C LEU A 78 0.14 -3.03 17.30
N ALA A 79 -1.19 -3.09 17.45
CA ALA A 79 -2.08 -2.32 16.58
C ALA A 79 -1.84 -0.81 16.73
N ALA A 80 -1.70 -0.33 17.97
CA ALA A 80 -1.47 1.08 18.23
C ALA A 80 -0.09 1.54 17.71
N LEU A 81 0.97 0.74 17.89
CA LEU A 81 2.30 1.04 17.35
C LEU A 81 2.26 1.14 15.82
N PHE A 82 1.71 0.11 15.15
CA PHE A 82 1.69 0.06 13.69
C PHE A 82 0.89 1.22 13.08
N PHE A 83 -0.33 1.45 13.55
CA PHE A 83 -1.16 2.50 12.99
C PHE A 83 -0.72 3.90 13.40
N ARG A 84 -0.09 4.09 14.57
CA ARG A 84 0.50 5.37 14.94
C ARG A 84 1.70 5.70 14.04
N ALA A 85 2.56 4.72 13.76
CA ALA A 85 3.64 4.87 12.79
C ALA A 85 3.12 5.32 11.43
N TYR A 86 2.06 4.68 10.93
CA TYR A 86 1.40 5.06 9.67
C TYR A 86 0.89 6.52 9.70
N VAL A 87 0.25 6.95 10.79
CA VAL A 87 -0.25 8.32 10.91
C VAL A 87 0.91 9.33 10.96
N HIS A 88 1.97 9.03 11.72
CA HIS A 88 3.18 9.85 11.74
C HIS A 88 3.81 9.97 10.35
N GLU A 89 3.83 8.88 9.57
CA GLU A 89 4.31 8.91 8.18
C GLU A 89 3.46 9.86 7.31
N LYS A 90 2.13 9.81 7.42
CA LYS A 90 1.21 10.70 6.69
C LYS A 90 1.47 12.18 7.03
N GLN A 91 1.77 12.47 8.28
CA GLN A 91 2.13 13.82 8.73
C GLN A 91 3.61 14.16 8.48
N ARG A 92 4.40 13.28 7.86
CA ARG A 92 5.85 13.41 7.61
C ARG A 92 6.69 13.51 8.89
N HIS A 93 6.17 13.02 10.00
CA HIS A 93 6.90 12.88 11.26
C HIS A 93 7.72 11.58 11.23
N TYR A 94 8.73 11.55 10.33
CA TYR A 94 9.43 10.31 10.00
C TYR A 94 10.27 9.74 11.16
N ALA A 95 10.73 10.56 12.07
CA ALA A 95 11.49 10.10 13.23
C ALA A 95 10.59 9.33 14.21
N GLU A 96 9.38 9.84 14.44
CA GLU A 96 8.36 9.22 15.28
C GLU A 96 7.82 7.96 14.63
N ALA A 97 7.54 7.99 13.31
CA ALA A 97 7.13 6.82 12.56
C ALA A 97 8.17 5.69 12.66
N LYS A 98 9.46 6.02 12.48
CA LYS A 98 10.54 5.05 12.64
C LYS A 98 10.57 4.44 14.05
N ALA A 99 10.45 5.26 15.09
CA ALA A 99 10.48 4.77 16.47
C ALA A 99 9.35 3.78 16.74
N ASP A 100 8.15 4.04 16.23
CA ASP A 100 7.02 3.14 16.38
C ASP A 100 7.18 1.84 15.60
N TYR A 101 7.68 1.91 14.33
CA TYR A 101 7.99 0.69 13.57
C TYR A 101 9.11 -0.13 14.23
N ASP A 102 10.15 0.51 14.76
CA ASP A 102 11.21 -0.19 15.51
C ASP A 102 10.65 -0.88 16.75
N ALA A 103 9.78 -0.22 17.51
CA ALA A 103 9.13 -0.79 18.70
C ALA A 103 8.21 -1.97 18.32
N PHE A 104 7.46 -1.84 17.21
CA PHE A 104 6.64 -2.92 16.67
C PHE A 104 7.51 -4.13 16.30
N LEU A 105 8.57 -3.92 15.52
CA LEU A 105 9.44 -4.97 15.00
C LEU A 105 10.32 -5.62 16.08
N ALA A 106 10.52 -4.96 17.21
CA ALA A 106 11.14 -5.57 18.39
C ALA A 106 10.24 -6.66 19.03
N ILE A 107 8.92 -6.62 18.76
CA ILE A 107 7.94 -7.60 19.25
C ILE A 107 7.65 -8.64 18.17
N GLU A 108 7.37 -8.17 16.94
CA GLU A 108 7.01 -8.99 15.77
C GLU A 108 8.02 -8.77 14.63
N PRO A 109 9.22 -9.38 14.70
CA PRO A 109 10.29 -9.13 13.74
C PRO A 109 10.00 -9.64 12.33
N LEU A 110 9.03 -10.57 12.16
CA LEU A 110 8.65 -11.18 10.88
C LEU A 110 7.35 -10.59 10.33
N HIS A 111 7.12 -9.29 10.52
CA HIS A 111 5.93 -8.63 9.98
C HIS A 111 6.32 -7.80 8.74
N LEU A 112 5.95 -8.31 7.56
CA LEU A 112 6.36 -7.74 6.27
C LEU A 112 5.94 -6.27 6.12
N GLU A 113 4.68 -5.95 6.41
CA GLU A 113 4.14 -4.60 6.21
C GLU A 113 4.84 -3.57 7.11
N ALA A 114 5.18 -3.93 8.36
CA ALA A 114 5.92 -3.05 9.26
C ALA A 114 7.35 -2.81 8.76
N ARG A 115 8.02 -3.84 8.23
CA ARG A 115 9.34 -3.71 7.63
C ARG A 115 9.31 -2.85 6.36
N LEU A 116 8.31 -3.06 5.49
CA LEU A 116 8.13 -2.20 4.31
C LEU A 116 7.85 -0.75 4.70
N GLY A 117 7.05 -0.53 5.74
CA GLY A 117 6.81 0.80 6.30
C GLY A 117 8.09 1.44 6.84
N LEU A 118 8.91 0.68 7.59
CA LEU A 118 10.21 1.15 8.06
C LEU A 118 11.15 1.52 6.89
N ALA A 119 11.25 0.66 5.87
CA ALA A 119 12.08 0.93 4.69
C ALA A 119 11.62 2.21 3.98
N HIS A 120 10.30 2.42 3.83
CA HIS A 120 9.74 3.64 3.24
C HIS A 120 10.07 4.89 4.08
N VAL A 121 9.91 4.82 5.40
CA VAL A 121 10.26 5.92 6.31
C VAL A 121 11.76 6.24 6.23
N LEU A 122 12.63 5.23 6.22
CA LEU A 122 14.08 5.40 6.05
C LEU A 122 14.41 6.10 4.71
N GLN A 123 13.69 5.75 3.63
CA GLN A 123 13.82 6.40 2.32
C GLN A 123 13.45 7.88 2.40
N LYS A 124 12.32 8.22 3.05
CA LYS A 124 11.91 9.62 3.28
C LYS A 124 12.89 10.42 4.14
N MET A 125 13.59 9.75 5.04
CA MET A 125 14.67 10.34 5.85
C MET A 125 15.99 10.48 5.07
N GLY A 126 16.08 9.99 3.83
CA GLY A 126 17.30 10.02 3.02
C GLY A 126 18.38 9.04 3.46
N LYS A 127 18.06 8.05 4.27
CA LYS A 127 18.99 7.06 4.84
C LYS A 127 19.26 5.91 3.87
N LYS A 128 19.84 6.21 2.70
CA LYS A 128 19.99 5.27 1.59
C LYS A 128 20.61 3.92 1.98
N LYS A 129 21.65 3.93 2.83
CA LYS A 129 22.30 2.70 3.27
C LYS A 129 21.34 1.85 4.09
N ASP A 130 20.64 2.45 5.07
CA ASP A 130 19.73 1.73 5.94
C ASP A 130 18.54 1.17 5.13
N VAL A 131 18.08 1.87 4.07
CA VAL A 131 17.02 1.40 3.16
C VAL A 131 17.44 0.12 2.45
N ILE A 132 18.61 0.12 1.79
CA ILE A 132 19.04 -1.07 1.04
C ILE A 132 19.34 -2.26 1.96
N ASP A 133 19.88 -2.01 3.14
CA ASP A 133 20.14 -3.04 4.14
C ASP A 133 18.80 -3.66 4.60
N GLU A 134 17.76 -2.83 4.89
CA GLU A 134 16.43 -3.32 5.28
C GLU A 134 15.73 -4.04 4.13
N LEU A 135 15.76 -3.53 2.90
CA LEU A 135 15.13 -4.17 1.74
C LEU A 135 15.79 -5.51 1.40
N ASN A 136 17.12 -5.63 1.50
CA ASN A 136 17.82 -6.90 1.36
C ASN A 136 17.40 -7.91 2.42
N HIS A 137 17.25 -7.44 3.67
CA HIS A 137 16.78 -8.26 4.77
C HIS A 137 15.32 -8.74 4.53
N ILE A 138 14.45 -7.85 4.05
CA ILE A 138 13.06 -8.20 3.71
C ILE A 138 13.01 -9.30 2.65
N VAL A 139 13.75 -9.15 1.54
CA VAL A 139 13.77 -10.17 0.46
C VAL A 139 14.33 -11.50 0.95
N GLN A 140 15.32 -11.47 1.85
CA GLN A 140 15.88 -12.69 2.44
C GLN A 140 14.88 -13.42 3.35
N MET A 141 14.09 -12.66 4.13
CA MET A 141 13.09 -13.23 5.03
C MET A 141 11.80 -13.66 4.33
N PHE A 142 11.44 -12.99 3.24
CA PHE A 142 10.21 -13.20 2.50
C PHE A 142 10.47 -13.49 1.00
N PRO A 143 11.17 -14.59 0.68
CA PRO A 143 11.58 -14.89 -0.70
C PRO A 143 10.42 -15.20 -1.65
N ASP A 144 9.23 -15.46 -1.12
CA ASP A 144 8.01 -15.70 -1.89
C ASP A 144 7.08 -14.46 -1.91
N SER A 145 7.53 -13.31 -1.44
CA SER A 145 6.75 -12.08 -1.43
C SER A 145 7.05 -11.21 -2.66
N ALA A 146 6.06 -11.06 -3.53
CA ALA A 146 6.16 -10.12 -4.66
C ALA A 146 6.38 -8.68 -4.20
N ASP A 147 5.80 -8.29 -3.06
CA ASP A 147 5.91 -6.93 -2.51
C ASP A 147 7.32 -6.65 -1.97
N ALA A 148 8.00 -7.68 -1.44
CA ALA A 148 9.39 -7.57 -1.02
C ALA A 148 10.31 -7.22 -2.20
N TYR A 149 10.23 -7.99 -3.28
CA TYR A 149 11.01 -7.71 -4.50
C TYR A 149 10.62 -6.39 -5.15
N ALA A 150 9.32 -6.09 -5.24
CA ALA A 150 8.85 -4.85 -5.83
C ALA A 150 9.34 -3.61 -5.07
N ALA A 151 9.37 -3.66 -3.74
CA ALA A 151 9.87 -2.58 -2.90
C ALA A 151 11.37 -2.34 -3.14
N ARG A 152 12.19 -3.42 -3.22
CA ARG A 152 13.62 -3.30 -3.51
C ARG A 152 13.86 -2.80 -4.93
N ALA A 153 13.16 -3.36 -5.91
CA ALA A 153 13.25 -2.93 -7.31
C ALA A 153 12.87 -1.45 -7.51
N ALA A 154 11.86 -0.96 -6.81
CA ALA A 154 11.49 0.44 -6.85
C ALA A 154 12.61 1.35 -6.34
N PHE A 155 13.19 1.02 -5.19
CA PHE A 155 14.31 1.74 -4.64
C PHE A 155 15.56 1.71 -5.55
N GLU A 156 15.92 0.53 -6.08
CA GLU A 156 17.04 0.37 -7.01
C GLU A 156 16.83 1.15 -8.30
N THR A 157 15.59 1.18 -8.82
CA THR A 157 15.22 2.01 -9.99
C THR A 157 15.49 3.49 -9.72
N GLU A 158 15.12 4.00 -8.54
CA GLU A 158 15.42 5.38 -8.13
C GLU A 158 16.91 5.65 -8.00
N GLN A 159 17.68 4.65 -7.55
CA GLN A 159 19.14 4.74 -7.47
C GLN A 159 19.82 4.47 -8.81
N GLN A 160 19.08 4.27 -9.92
CA GLN A 160 19.56 3.98 -11.26
C GLN A 160 20.34 2.65 -11.36
N GLN A 161 20.11 1.72 -10.43
CA GLN A 161 20.69 0.38 -10.42
C GLN A 161 19.81 -0.56 -11.26
N TYR A 162 19.72 -0.27 -12.55
CA TYR A 162 18.72 -0.85 -13.45
C TYR A 162 18.86 -2.36 -13.66
N GLU A 163 20.08 -2.92 -13.66
CA GLU A 163 20.26 -4.38 -13.79
C GLU A 163 19.63 -5.15 -12.65
N VAL A 164 19.88 -4.72 -11.40
CA VAL A 164 19.33 -5.36 -10.20
C VAL A 164 17.81 -5.16 -10.14
N ALA A 165 17.36 -3.93 -10.41
CA ALA A 165 15.95 -3.60 -10.47
C ALA A 165 15.19 -4.46 -11.52
N ALA A 166 15.78 -4.72 -12.70
CA ALA A 166 15.17 -5.56 -13.72
C ALA A 166 15.00 -7.01 -13.26
N TYR A 167 15.95 -7.53 -12.49
CA TYR A 167 15.83 -8.85 -11.88
C TYR A 167 14.70 -8.88 -10.86
N ASP A 168 14.68 -7.94 -9.93
CA ASP A 168 13.67 -7.89 -8.85
C ASP A 168 12.26 -7.65 -9.35
N TRP A 169 12.07 -6.74 -10.33
CA TRP A 169 10.79 -6.59 -11.01
C TRP A 169 10.36 -7.89 -11.72
N GLY A 170 11.33 -8.64 -12.26
CA GLY A 170 11.10 -9.97 -12.85
C GLY A 170 10.59 -10.97 -11.81
N GLU A 171 11.21 -11.03 -10.64
CA GLU A 171 10.79 -11.92 -9.54
C GLU A 171 9.40 -11.53 -9.00
N ALA A 172 9.14 -10.24 -8.80
CA ALA A 172 7.81 -9.77 -8.40
C ALA A 172 6.71 -10.18 -9.41
N ALA A 173 6.99 -10.04 -10.72
CA ALA A 173 6.07 -10.45 -11.79
C ALA A 173 5.92 -11.98 -11.89
N ARG A 174 6.95 -12.75 -11.56
CA ARG A 174 6.91 -14.21 -11.51
C ARG A 174 6.05 -14.71 -10.35
N ILE A 175 6.20 -14.10 -9.18
CA ILE A 175 5.47 -14.48 -7.95
C ILE A 175 4.00 -14.07 -8.05
N ARG A 176 3.71 -12.87 -8.60
CA ARG A 176 2.34 -12.35 -8.76
C ARG A 176 2.06 -11.98 -10.22
N PRO A 177 1.86 -12.99 -11.10
CA PRO A 177 1.73 -12.77 -12.56
C PRO A 177 0.46 -12.00 -12.95
N GLY A 178 -0.53 -11.88 -12.07
CA GLY A 178 -1.74 -11.08 -12.28
C GLY A 178 -1.52 -9.57 -12.11
N ASN A 179 -0.40 -9.16 -11.48
CA ASN A 179 -0.07 -7.75 -11.34
C ASN A 179 0.75 -7.28 -12.55
N VAL A 180 0.06 -6.61 -13.47
CA VAL A 180 0.65 -6.11 -14.73
C VAL A 180 1.72 -5.05 -14.47
N ASP A 181 1.57 -4.24 -13.42
CA ASP A 181 2.46 -3.12 -13.12
C ASP A 181 3.90 -3.58 -12.87
N TYR A 182 4.10 -4.76 -12.30
CA TYR A 182 5.44 -5.32 -12.10
C TYR A 182 6.14 -5.60 -13.44
N THR A 183 5.41 -6.16 -14.41
CA THR A 183 5.97 -6.40 -15.75
C THR A 183 6.22 -5.07 -16.49
N ILE A 184 5.34 -4.09 -16.36
CA ILE A 184 5.52 -2.77 -16.96
C ILE A 184 6.72 -2.04 -16.34
N SER A 185 6.92 -2.13 -15.04
CA SER A 185 8.10 -1.59 -14.34
C SER A 185 9.39 -2.26 -14.83
N LYS A 186 9.37 -3.59 -15.01
CA LYS A 186 10.49 -4.32 -15.64
C LYS A 186 10.78 -3.81 -17.05
N VAL A 187 9.74 -3.63 -17.87
CA VAL A 187 9.88 -3.09 -19.24
C VAL A 187 10.52 -1.71 -19.23
N ASP A 188 10.09 -0.80 -18.34
CA ASP A 188 10.68 0.54 -18.25
C ASP A 188 12.18 0.47 -17.93
N VAL A 189 12.55 -0.34 -16.95
CA VAL A 189 13.94 -0.53 -16.55
C VAL A 189 14.77 -1.15 -17.68
N LEU A 190 14.26 -2.17 -18.38
CA LEU A 190 14.94 -2.77 -19.54
C LEU A 190 15.15 -1.77 -20.68
N LEU A 191 14.18 -0.89 -20.91
CA LEU A 191 14.33 0.19 -21.90
C LEU A 191 15.39 1.21 -21.51
N ARG A 192 15.54 1.52 -20.22
CA ARG A 192 16.62 2.39 -19.71
C ARG A 192 17.99 1.75 -19.87
N LEU A 193 18.07 0.41 -19.84
CA LEU A 193 19.27 -0.38 -20.13
C LEU A 193 19.55 -0.53 -21.62
N GLY A 194 18.65 -0.09 -22.52
CA GLY A 194 18.74 -0.33 -23.96
C GLY A 194 18.40 -1.77 -24.37
N ARG A 195 17.92 -2.62 -23.45
CA ARG A 195 17.59 -4.05 -23.66
C ARG A 195 16.21 -4.20 -24.30
N LYS A 196 16.06 -3.59 -25.52
CA LYS A 196 14.77 -3.47 -26.22
C LYS A 196 14.12 -4.81 -26.56
N LEU A 197 14.91 -5.82 -26.92
CA LEU A 197 14.40 -7.16 -27.25
C LEU A 197 13.72 -7.80 -26.03
N GLU A 198 14.36 -7.78 -24.88
CA GLU A 198 13.81 -8.35 -23.66
C GLU A 198 12.59 -7.57 -23.14
N ALA A 199 12.59 -6.23 -23.31
CA ALA A 199 11.43 -5.41 -23.02
C ALA A 199 10.24 -5.82 -23.90
N ARG A 200 10.48 -6.08 -25.20
CA ARG A 200 9.45 -6.54 -26.12
C ARG A 200 8.92 -7.93 -25.77
N GLU A 201 9.80 -8.87 -25.41
CA GLU A 201 9.42 -10.22 -24.95
C GLU A 201 8.52 -10.15 -23.72
N ALA A 202 8.82 -9.28 -22.76
CA ALA A 202 7.99 -9.07 -21.58
C ALA A 202 6.60 -8.52 -21.95
N LEU A 203 6.51 -7.61 -22.91
CA LEU A 203 5.22 -7.10 -23.43
C LEU A 203 4.45 -8.18 -24.18
N ASP A 204 5.12 -9.00 -25.01
CA ASP A 204 4.49 -10.11 -25.72
C ASP A 204 3.96 -11.17 -24.74
N SER A 205 4.65 -11.38 -23.62
CA SER A 205 4.14 -12.25 -22.53
C SER A 205 2.86 -11.69 -21.91
N LEU A 206 2.75 -10.38 -21.67
CA LEU A 206 1.50 -9.76 -21.22
C LEU A 206 0.36 -9.92 -22.25
N ALA A 207 0.68 -9.69 -23.53
CA ALA A 207 -0.30 -9.82 -24.61
C ALA A 207 -0.82 -11.26 -24.73
N SER A 208 0.06 -12.27 -24.60
CA SER A 208 -0.31 -13.69 -24.65
C SER A 208 -1.20 -14.11 -23.46
N LYS A 209 -1.12 -13.40 -22.33
CA LYS A 209 -1.96 -13.60 -21.14
C LYS A 209 -3.28 -12.81 -21.22
N GLY A 210 -3.60 -12.20 -22.35
CA GLY A 210 -4.89 -11.55 -22.61
C GLY A 210 -4.89 -10.02 -22.49
N MET A 211 -3.74 -9.37 -22.24
CA MET A 211 -3.65 -7.91 -22.26
C MET A 211 -3.78 -7.41 -23.70
N PRO A 212 -4.74 -6.54 -24.03
CA PRO A 212 -4.87 -6.02 -25.37
C PRO A 212 -3.64 -5.23 -25.82
N ARG A 213 -3.07 -5.56 -26.98
CA ARG A 213 -1.87 -4.87 -27.52
C ARG A 213 -2.07 -3.36 -27.66
N GLY A 214 -3.30 -2.91 -27.89
CA GLY A 214 -3.63 -1.48 -27.95
C GLY A 214 -3.30 -0.73 -26.65
N VAL A 215 -3.51 -1.35 -25.50
CA VAL A 215 -3.16 -0.81 -24.17
C VAL A 215 -1.64 -0.70 -24.01
N LEU A 216 -0.89 -1.63 -24.59
CA LEU A 216 0.56 -1.71 -24.51
C LEU A 216 1.27 -0.93 -25.67
N LYS A 217 0.51 -0.23 -26.54
CA LYS A 217 1.05 0.38 -27.76
C LYS A 217 2.21 1.33 -27.48
N GLU A 218 2.09 2.21 -26.51
CA GLU A 218 3.13 3.17 -26.15
C GLU A 218 4.45 2.48 -25.78
N TRP A 219 4.36 1.40 -25.01
CA TRP A 219 5.52 0.59 -24.62
C TRP A 219 6.14 -0.12 -25.82
N TYR A 220 5.33 -0.71 -26.70
CA TYR A 220 5.83 -1.32 -27.94
C TYR A 220 6.53 -0.32 -28.84
N ASP A 221 6.05 0.91 -28.94
CA ASP A 221 6.69 1.95 -29.75
C ASP A 221 8.07 2.32 -29.22
N ARG A 222 8.28 2.26 -27.91
CA ARG A 222 9.60 2.48 -27.28
C ARG A 222 10.58 1.32 -27.50
N THR A 223 10.13 0.12 -27.90
CA THR A 223 10.98 -1.03 -28.21
C THR A 223 11.47 -1.06 -29.67
N LYS A 224 11.06 -0.15 -30.51
CA LYS A 224 11.56 0.03 -31.88
C LYS A 224 12.93 0.74 -31.87
#